data_9a6df01b25990ccc72391fd2f720017b
#
_entry.id   9a6df01b25990ccc72391fd2f720017b
#
_cell.length_a   1.000
_cell.length_b   1.000
_cell.length_c   1.000
_cell.angle_alpha   90.00
_cell.angle_beta   90.00
_cell.angle_gamma   90.00
#
_symmetry.space_group_name_H-M   'P 1'
#
loop_
_entity.id
_entity.type
_entity.pdbx_description
1 polymer ?
#
loop_
_entity_poly.entity_id
_entity_poly.type
_entity_poly.pdbx_seq_one_letter_code
_entity_poly.pdbx_strand_id
1 'polypeptide(L)'
;MNENTWPFLLICGGLLVFLLAVSFFSQRYSLNNIKSKTVGDGQHGTARWATPKEIRSTYHVVPFRPRRWRKGIDLPQEQGVILGSMGGAKKRRPNRAARLPDKVLEKLRRPATPRRERKRKKSEEKRSRVKDYIEEQQDIRALVDSDDIHCLMIGASGVGKTAYFLYPNLEYACACGMSFLALDTKGDLARNYGKIASHYYNFKVSVIDLRNPTRSDGFSFLTLVNHYMDKARKNPNDLASKAKAEKYAKILAKTIINPEGDASQYGENAFFYDSAEGLLTAIVLLLAEFMPPKEGEPEKRHIVSAFKLVQDLLAPPKNSRSKNGFQPLMDLLPSDHKARWLAGAALNSSDQSMASVMSTVLSRLNAFLDTELEQVICYDSPINAEMFASEKCAIFLILPEEDPAKNFIAGLMIQNLSRELFSVADENDGRLKNRVIFYCDELGTMPPFDILPLFSAGRSRGLTLVPIIQSLAQLEKNYGKEGAEIICDNCQDTIFGGFSPQSKTAEALSSALGSRTVLSGSVSQGKDSNNQSLQMMERPLMTPDELKSIPKGEFVVMKTGTHPMRTKLRLFLDWGITFDPEGYRMPEQAARKVAYANKEGLISNIRSRYPGGGSPYNMGGST
;
A
#
# COMPACT_ATOMS: atom_id res chain seq x y z
N MET A 1 -7.68 -1.95 -88.36
CA MET A 1 -7.81 -1.00 -87.22
C MET A 1 -6.99 0.21 -87.62
N ASN A 2 -7.65 1.37 -87.73
CA ASN A 2 -7.05 2.60 -88.30
C ASN A 2 -5.94 3.11 -87.34
N GLU A 3 -4.81 3.50 -87.90
CA GLU A 3 -3.65 4.04 -87.14
C GLU A 3 -3.97 5.26 -86.25
N ASN A 4 -5.11 5.91 -86.49
CA ASN A 4 -5.55 7.06 -85.66
C ASN A 4 -6.29 6.72 -84.36
N THR A 5 -6.52 5.46 -84.04
CA THR A 5 -7.24 5.08 -82.82
C THR A 5 -6.33 4.95 -81.60
N TRP A 6 -5.02 4.77 -81.72
CA TRP A 6 -4.04 4.62 -80.65
C TRP A 6 -3.84 5.88 -79.81
N PRO A 7 -3.70 7.10 -80.45
CA PRO A 7 -3.55 8.32 -79.61
C PRO A 7 -4.81 8.62 -78.81
N PHE A 8 -6.00 8.32 -79.33
CA PHE A 8 -7.26 8.53 -78.62
C PHE A 8 -7.42 7.60 -77.46
N LEU A 9 -7.00 6.32 -77.53
CA LEU A 9 -7.00 5.37 -76.46
C LEU A 9 -5.99 5.74 -75.33
N LEU A 10 -4.81 6.27 -75.67
CA LEU A 10 -3.83 6.79 -74.77
C LEU A 10 -4.33 8.01 -73.98
N ILE A 11 -5.01 8.94 -74.66
CA ILE A 11 -5.61 10.11 -74.01
C ILE A 11 -6.75 9.68 -73.06
N CYS A 12 -7.62 8.78 -73.48
CA CYS A 12 -8.70 8.25 -72.64
C CYS A 12 -8.17 7.47 -71.46
N GLY A 13 -7.10 6.64 -71.64
CA GLY A 13 -6.42 5.92 -70.60
C GLY A 13 -5.75 6.85 -69.57
N GLY A 14 -5.07 7.90 -70.05
CA GLY A 14 -4.48 8.93 -69.25
C GLY A 14 -5.51 9.71 -68.43
N LEU A 15 -6.64 10.03 -68.99
CA LEU A 15 -7.75 10.73 -68.38
C LEU A 15 -8.42 9.85 -67.28
N LEU A 16 -8.56 8.54 -67.56
CA LEU A 16 -9.09 7.58 -66.62
C LEU A 16 -8.15 7.41 -65.42
N VAL A 17 -6.84 7.31 -65.65
CA VAL A 17 -5.82 7.23 -64.56
C VAL A 17 -5.81 8.53 -63.75
N PHE A 18 -5.93 9.68 -64.39
CA PHE A 18 -6.03 10.98 -63.76
C PHE A 18 -7.30 11.07 -62.88
N LEU A 19 -8.45 10.66 -63.42
CA LEU A 19 -9.71 10.63 -62.64
C LEU A 19 -9.67 9.65 -61.47
N LEU A 20 -9.04 8.48 -61.65
CA LEU A 20 -8.81 7.53 -60.57
C LEU A 20 -7.85 8.09 -59.49
N ALA A 21 -6.80 8.77 -59.91
CA ALA A 21 -5.87 9.44 -59.00
C ALA A 21 -6.58 10.57 -58.24
N VAL A 22 -7.34 11.43 -58.92
CA VAL A 22 -8.14 12.50 -58.30
C VAL A 22 -9.18 11.91 -57.34
N SER A 23 -9.86 10.83 -57.70
CA SER A 23 -10.81 10.12 -56.81
C SER A 23 -10.11 9.52 -55.62
N PHE A 24 -8.94 8.92 -55.79
CA PHE A 24 -8.14 8.35 -54.69
C PHE A 24 -7.61 9.43 -53.73
N PHE A 25 -7.14 10.56 -54.27
CA PHE A 25 -6.71 11.71 -53.46
C PHE A 25 -7.91 12.41 -52.80
N SER A 26 -9.06 12.52 -53.48
CA SER A 26 -10.30 13.07 -52.91
C SER A 26 -10.84 12.22 -51.76
N GLN A 27 -10.77 10.90 -51.84
CA GLN A 27 -11.18 10.02 -50.74
C GLN A 27 -10.26 10.12 -49.50
N ARG A 28 -8.99 10.53 -49.68
CA ARG A 28 -8.09 10.77 -48.53
C ARG A 28 -8.53 11.96 -47.67
N TYR A 29 -9.30 12.89 -48.21
CA TYR A 29 -9.81 14.08 -47.52
C TYR A 29 -11.33 14.03 -47.29
N SER A 30 -11.95 12.84 -47.37
CA SER A 30 -13.36 12.71 -47.04
C SER A 30 -13.56 12.89 -45.52
N LEU A 31 -14.64 13.57 -45.11
CA LEU A 31 -15.02 13.83 -43.72
C LEU A 31 -15.09 12.57 -42.86
N ASN A 32 -15.35 11.41 -43.49
CA ASN A 32 -15.37 10.11 -42.77
C ASN A 32 -14.01 9.64 -42.30
N ASN A 33 -12.89 10.11 -42.87
CA ASN A 33 -11.53 9.72 -42.51
C ASN A 33 -10.81 10.74 -41.62
N ILE A 34 -11.42 11.89 -41.32
CA ILE A 34 -10.80 13.00 -40.59
C ILE A 34 -10.81 12.78 -39.09
N LYS A 35 -11.73 11.97 -38.55
CA LYS A 35 -12.00 11.80 -37.11
C LYS A 35 -10.82 11.40 -36.20
N SER A 36 -9.70 10.96 -36.73
CA SER A 36 -8.61 10.44 -35.88
C SER A 36 -7.21 10.93 -36.29
N LYS A 37 -7.09 11.75 -37.30
CA LYS A 37 -5.78 12.16 -37.82
C LYS A 37 -5.26 13.40 -37.08
N THR A 38 -4.13 13.24 -36.39
CA THR A 38 -3.35 14.38 -35.89
C THR A 38 -2.74 15.11 -37.10
N VAL A 39 -2.85 16.41 -37.14
CA VAL A 39 -2.34 17.26 -38.23
C VAL A 39 -1.65 18.50 -37.67
N GLY A 40 -0.77 19.08 -38.52
CA GLY A 40 -0.02 20.27 -38.14
C GLY A 40 1.11 20.01 -37.14
N ASP A 41 1.80 21.07 -36.75
CA ASP A 41 2.97 21.04 -35.86
C ASP A 41 2.60 21.15 -34.38
N GLY A 42 1.37 20.80 -34.03
CA GLY A 42 0.90 20.81 -32.65
C GLY A 42 0.44 22.17 -32.12
N GLN A 43 -0.09 23.04 -32.99
CA GLN A 43 -0.56 24.40 -32.63
C GLN A 43 -1.61 24.41 -31.51
N HIS A 44 -2.43 23.35 -31.39
CA HIS A 44 -3.47 23.18 -30.38
C HIS A 44 -3.19 22.00 -29.45
N GLY A 45 -1.91 21.58 -29.37
CA GLY A 45 -1.48 20.51 -28.47
C GLY A 45 -0.75 19.37 -29.20
N THR A 46 0.21 18.77 -28.48
CA THR A 46 1.13 17.74 -28.99
C THR A 46 0.96 16.38 -28.30
N ALA A 47 -0.08 16.24 -27.45
CA ALA A 47 -0.31 15.01 -26.72
C ALA A 47 -0.50 13.82 -27.68
N ARG A 48 0.19 12.72 -27.38
CA ARG A 48 0.12 11.48 -28.14
C ARG A 48 0.30 10.25 -27.26
N TRP A 49 -0.10 9.13 -27.74
CA TRP A 49 0.18 7.87 -27.07
C TRP A 49 1.64 7.46 -27.24
N ALA A 50 2.18 6.79 -26.23
CA ALA A 50 3.50 6.17 -26.30
C ALA A 50 3.54 5.11 -27.41
N THR A 51 4.64 5.11 -28.16
CA THR A 51 4.90 4.09 -29.16
C THR A 51 5.33 2.76 -28.51
N PRO A 52 5.18 1.62 -29.18
CA PRO A 52 5.66 0.34 -28.66
C PRO A 52 7.16 0.31 -28.34
N LYS A 53 7.97 1.14 -29.02
CA LYS A 53 9.40 1.29 -28.74
C LYS A 53 9.62 2.02 -27.41
N GLU A 54 8.93 3.13 -27.20
CA GLU A 54 9.00 3.92 -25.96
C GLU A 54 8.51 3.08 -24.77
N ILE A 55 7.40 2.35 -24.90
CA ILE A 55 6.91 1.46 -23.84
C ILE A 55 7.97 0.43 -23.44
N ARG A 56 8.68 -0.18 -24.41
CA ARG A 56 9.73 -1.17 -24.12
C ARG A 56 11.01 -0.56 -23.57
N SER A 57 11.27 0.72 -23.81
CA SER A 57 12.42 1.41 -23.22
C SER A 57 12.13 1.93 -21.81
N THR A 58 10.85 2.16 -21.49
CA THR A 58 10.42 2.69 -20.18
C THR A 58 10.17 1.57 -19.17
N TYR A 59 9.59 0.45 -19.59
CA TYR A 59 9.17 -0.63 -18.69
C TYR A 59 9.94 -1.92 -18.96
N HIS A 60 10.31 -2.64 -17.90
CA HIS A 60 10.85 -3.98 -18.02
C HIS A 60 9.78 -4.97 -18.48
N VAL A 61 10.13 -5.79 -19.48
CA VAL A 61 9.23 -6.80 -20.03
C VAL A 61 9.53 -8.16 -19.43
N VAL A 62 8.76 -8.57 -18.43
CA VAL A 62 9.01 -9.79 -17.65
C VAL A 62 8.01 -10.89 -18.03
N PRO A 63 8.46 -12.11 -18.39
CA PRO A 63 7.56 -13.25 -18.59
C PRO A 63 6.83 -13.59 -17.30
N PHE A 64 5.49 -13.59 -17.31
CA PHE A 64 4.69 -13.83 -16.12
C PHE A 64 4.29 -15.32 -16.02
N ARG A 65 4.92 -16.06 -15.07
CA ARG A 65 4.82 -17.53 -14.99
C ARG A 65 4.59 -18.02 -13.55
N PRO A 66 3.43 -17.74 -12.91
CA PRO A 66 3.23 -18.02 -11.48
C PRO A 66 3.42 -19.50 -11.11
N ARG A 67 3.06 -20.45 -11.98
CA ARG A 67 3.26 -21.88 -11.69
C ARG A 67 4.72 -22.29 -11.65
N ARG A 68 5.60 -21.65 -12.41
CA ARG A 68 7.05 -21.87 -12.36
C ARG A 68 7.64 -21.18 -11.15
N TRP A 69 7.23 -19.94 -10.90
CA TRP A 69 7.67 -19.15 -9.76
C TRP A 69 7.36 -19.83 -8.43
N ARG A 70 6.14 -20.38 -8.27
CA ARG A 70 5.74 -21.15 -7.07
C ARG A 70 6.53 -22.44 -6.87
N LYS A 71 7.30 -22.89 -7.86
CA LYS A 71 8.27 -23.99 -7.77
C LYS A 71 9.72 -23.52 -7.60
N GLY A 72 9.93 -22.20 -7.44
CA GLY A 72 11.25 -21.60 -7.35
C GLY A 72 12.01 -21.55 -8.69
N ILE A 73 11.32 -21.67 -9.82
CA ILE A 73 11.92 -21.75 -11.17
C ILE A 73 11.71 -20.41 -11.89
N ASP A 74 12.78 -19.86 -12.47
CA ASP A 74 12.77 -18.63 -13.27
C ASP A 74 12.15 -17.43 -12.51
N LEU A 75 12.48 -17.26 -11.24
CA LEU A 75 12.02 -16.13 -10.44
C LEU A 75 12.47 -14.80 -11.06
N PRO A 76 11.58 -13.80 -11.15
CA PRO A 76 11.94 -12.48 -11.67
C PRO A 76 12.91 -11.78 -10.71
N GLN A 77 13.85 -11.02 -11.29
CA GLN A 77 14.85 -10.26 -10.51
C GLN A 77 14.46 -8.78 -10.36
N GLU A 78 13.72 -8.26 -11.33
CA GLU A 78 13.33 -6.85 -11.37
C GLU A 78 12.22 -6.56 -10.36
N GLN A 79 12.54 -5.89 -9.28
CA GLN A 79 11.59 -5.47 -8.25
C GLN A 79 10.81 -4.24 -8.73
N GLY A 80 9.48 -4.25 -8.67
CA GLY A 80 8.67 -3.12 -9.13
C GLY A 80 7.18 -3.41 -9.17
N VAL A 81 6.44 -2.53 -9.87
CA VAL A 81 4.98 -2.57 -9.99
C VAL A 81 4.56 -2.92 -11.41
N ILE A 82 3.63 -3.85 -11.56
CA ILE A 82 3.05 -4.21 -12.87
C ILE A 82 2.02 -3.15 -13.26
N LEU A 83 2.26 -2.51 -14.39
CA LEU A 83 1.38 -1.48 -14.94
C LEU A 83 0.66 -1.92 -16.23
N GLY A 84 1.06 -3.05 -16.80
CA GLY A 84 0.45 -3.50 -18.04
C GLY A 84 0.83 -4.93 -18.41
N SER A 85 0.31 -5.39 -19.56
CA SER A 85 0.66 -6.68 -20.13
C SER A 85 0.86 -6.64 -21.63
N MET A 86 1.77 -7.48 -22.12
CA MET A 86 2.01 -7.74 -23.53
C MET A 86 1.86 -9.24 -23.83
N GLY A 87 1.62 -9.57 -25.11
CA GLY A 87 1.50 -10.95 -25.55
C GLY A 87 0.15 -11.61 -25.20
N GLY A 88 0.10 -12.93 -25.27
CA GLY A 88 -1.08 -13.76 -25.05
C GLY A 88 -1.82 -14.13 -26.33
N ALA A 89 -2.23 -15.40 -26.44
CA ALA A 89 -2.93 -15.92 -27.61
C ALA A 89 -4.27 -15.21 -27.84
N LYS A 90 -4.60 -14.95 -29.11
CA LYS A 90 -5.97 -14.57 -29.51
C LYS A 90 -6.92 -15.66 -28.98
N LYS A 91 -7.90 -15.31 -28.16
CA LYS A 91 -8.96 -16.23 -27.73
C LYS A 91 -9.55 -16.89 -28.98
N ARG A 92 -9.25 -18.18 -29.20
CA ARG A 92 -10.10 -18.97 -30.07
C ARG A 92 -11.47 -18.99 -29.38
N ARG A 93 -12.49 -18.45 -30.06
CA ARG A 93 -13.89 -18.60 -29.61
C ARG A 93 -14.11 -20.08 -29.32
N PRO A 94 -14.61 -20.45 -28.12
CA PRO A 94 -14.89 -21.85 -27.85
C PRO A 94 -15.89 -22.30 -28.92
N ASN A 95 -15.53 -23.36 -29.63
CA ASN A 95 -16.45 -24.01 -30.56
C ASN A 95 -17.70 -24.41 -29.77
N ARG A 96 -18.86 -23.93 -30.18
CA ARG A 96 -20.18 -24.18 -29.57
C ARG A 96 -20.58 -25.68 -29.56
N ALA A 97 -19.68 -26.59 -29.94
CA ALA A 97 -19.96 -28.00 -30.20
C ALA A 97 -19.47 -28.99 -29.13
N ALA A 98 -19.22 -28.54 -27.88
CA ALA A 98 -18.84 -29.49 -26.83
C ALA A 98 -19.74 -29.39 -25.60
N ARG A 99 -21.05 -29.51 -25.76
CA ARG A 99 -21.91 -30.05 -24.70
C ARG A 99 -21.75 -31.56 -24.74
N LEU A 100 -21.07 -32.11 -23.74
CA LEU A 100 -21.02 -33.57 -23.51
C LEU A 100 -22.45 -34.09 -23.34
N PRO A 101 -22.83 -35.16 -24.07
CA PRO A 101 -24.14 -35.78 -23.90
C PRO A 101 -24.35 -36.23 -22.45
N ASP A 102 -25.55 -36.06 -21.90
CA ASP A 102 -25.90 -36.40 -20.51
C ASP A 102 -25.53 -37.84 -20.09
N LYS A 103 -25.50 -38.79 -21.02
CA LYS A 103 -25.03 -40.16 -20.81
C LYS A 103 -23.54 -40.29 -20.39
N VAL A 104 -22.72 -39.26 -20.65
CA VAL A 104 -21.30 -39.24 -20.23
C VAL A 104 -21.16 -38.72 -18.80
N LEU A 105 -22.05 -37.80 -18.37
CA LEU A 105 -22.11 -37.30 -17.01
C LEU A 105 -22.59 -38.34 -16.01
N GLU A 106 -23.48 -39.25 -16.42
CA GLU A 106 -24.00 -40.33 -15.58
C GLU A 106 -22.95 -41.44 -15.34
N LYS A 107 -22.06 -41.69 -16.30
CA LYS A 107 -20.92 -42.62 -16.13
C LYS A 107 -19.84 -42.12 -15.16
N LEU A 108 -19.78 -40.81 -14.89
CA LEU A 108 -18.83 -40.18 -13.97
C LEU A 108 -19.28 -40.23 -12.50
N ARG A 109 -20.56 -40.56 -12.23
CA ARG A 109 -21.15 -40.65 -10.88
C ARG A 109 -21.01 -42.03 -10.20
N ARG A 110 -20.44 -43.05 -10.83
CA ARG A 110 -20.27 -44.38 -10.22
C ARG A 110 -18.96 -44.46 -9.40
N PRO A 111 -18.96 -45.09 -8.20
CA PRO A 111 -17.78 -45.20 -7.35
C PRO A 111 -16.63 -45.94 -8.08
N ALA A 112 -15.42 -45.39 -7.90
CA ALA A 112 -14.25 -45.76 -8.66
C ALA A 112 -13.58 -47.03 -8.10
N THR A 113 -13.33 -48.03 -8.95
CA THR A 113 -12.46 -49.17 -8.63
C THR A 113 -10.98 -48.76 -8.67
N PRO A 114 -10.04 -49.45 -7.98
CA PRO A 114 -8.62 -49.09 -7.89
C PRO A 114 -7.93 -48.92 -9.26
N ARG A 115 -8.40 -49.64 -10.29
CA ARG A 115 -7.90 -49.54 -11.67
C ARG A 115 -8.39 -48.25 -12.38
N ARG A 116 -9.53 -47.68 -11.94
CA ARG A 116 -10.08 -46.41 -12.42
C ARG A 116 -9.35 -45.21 -11.79
N GLU A 117 -8.96 -45.29 -10.52
CA GLU A 117 -8.17 -44.24 -9.85
C GLU A 117 -6.79 -44.10 -10.48
N ARG A 118 -6.11 -45.20 -10.81
CA ARG A 118 -4.82 -45.17 -11.51
C ARG A 118 -4.94 -44.53 -12.91
N LYS A 119 -6.05 -44.79 -13.62
CA LYS A 119 -6.35 -44.15 -14.92
C LYS A 119 -6.72 -42.67 -14.75
N ARG A 120 -7.40 -42.31 -13.66
CA ARG A 120 -7.77 -40.94 -13.32
C ARG A 120 -6.53 -40.12 -12.98
N LYS A 121 -5.63 -40.62 -12.12
CA LYS A 121 -4.34 -39.95 -11.81
C LYS A 121 -3.48 -39.80 -13.06
N LYS A 122 -3.36 -40.82 -13.91
CA LYS A 122 -2.63 -40.68 -15.20
C LYS A 122 -3.28 -39.68 -16.17
N SER A 123 -4.61 -39.58 -16.19
CA SER A 123 -5.32 -38.60 -17.05
C SER A 123 -5.23 -37.19 -16.51
N GLU A 124 -5.19 -37.01 -15.17
CA GLU A 124 -4.98 -35.75 -14.50
C GLU A 124 -3.54 -35.27 -14.68
N GLU A 125 -2.57 -36.15 -14.59
CA GLU A 125 -1.15 -35.86 -14.89
C GLU A 125 -0.92 -35.50 -16.36
N LYS A 126 -1.61 -36.17 -17.28
CA LYS A 126 -1.58 -35.86 -18.71
C LYS A 126 -2.29 -34.52 -19.02
N ARG A 127 -3.40 -34.24 -18.32
CA ARG A 127 -4.08 -32.92 -18.40
C ARG A 127 -3.25 -31.79 -17.81
N SER A 128 -2.52 -32.06 -16.72
CA SER A 128 -1.57 -31.08 -16.12
C SER A 128 -0.45 -30.79 -17.13
N ARG A 129 0.22 -31.80 -17.69
CA ARG A 129 1.29 -31.61 -18.69
C ARG A 129 0.81 -30.90 -19.96
N VAL A 130 -0.42 -31.18 -20.42
CA VAL A 130 -1.02 -30.46 -21.56
C VAL A 130 -1.36 -28.99 -21.19
N LYS A 131 -1.82 -28.76 -19.96
CA LYS A 131 -2.02 -27.39 -19.46
C LYS A 131 -0.70 -26.64 -19.35
N ASP A 132 0.33 -27.27 -18.80
CA ASP A 132 1.68 -26.71 -18.67
C ASP A 132 2.27 -26.37 -20.06
N TYR A 133 2.06 -27.25 -21.07
CA TYR A 133 2.48 -27.02 -22.46
C TYR A 133 1.70 -25.89 -23.13
N ILE A 134 0.38 -25.77 -22.87
CA ILE A 134 -0.45 -24.69 -23.41
C ILE A 134 -0.07 -23.33 -22.77
N GLU A 135 0.32 -23.32 -21.48
CA GLU A 135 0.79 -22.11 -20.80
C GLU A 135 2.18 -21.68 -21.25
N GLU A 136 3.08 -22.62 -21.59
CA GLU A 136 4.37 -22.28 -22.23
C GLU A 136 4.18 -21.58 -23.59
N GLN A 137 3.07 -21.86 -24.28
CA GLN A 137 2.72 -21.16 -25.53
C GLN A 137 1.98 -19.83 -25.32
N GLN A 138 1.46 -19.54 -24.11
CA GLN A 138 0.91 -18.22 -23.77
C GLN A 138 2.02 -17.34 -23.22
N ASP A 139 2.78 -16.73 -24.11
CA ASP A 139 3.85 -15.78 -23.76
C ASP A 139 3.22 -14.46 -23.22
N ILE A 140 2.64 -14.53 -22.02
CA ILE A 140 2.14 -13.35 -21.32
C ILE A 140 3.32 -12.71 -20.61
N ARG A 141 3.55 -11.44 -20.90
CA ARG A 141 4.62 -10.64 -20.33
C ARG A 141 4.02 -9.47 -19.56
N ALA A 142 4.50 -9.25 -18.34
CA ALA A 142 4.19 -8.08 -17.56
C ALA A 142 5.06 -6.90 -18.01
N LEU A 143 4.48 -5.72 -18.03
CA LEU A 143 5.18 -4.45 -18.09
C LEU A 143 5.39 -3.96 -16.66
N VAL A 144 6.62 -3.97 -16.21
CA VAL A 144 7.00 -3.66 -14.83
C VAL A 144 7.76 -2.35 -14.81
N ASP A 145 7.32 -1.45 -13.95
CA ASP A 145 8.13 -0.30 -13.57
C ASP A 145 8.99 -0.67 -12.36
N SER A 146 10.30 -0.62 -12.52
CA SER A 146 11.27 -0.95 -11.48
C SER A 146 11.92 0.27 -10.83
N ASP A 147 11.57 1.47 -11.28
CA ASP A 147 12.07 2.71 -10.68
C ASP A 147 11.60 2.84 -9.22
N ASP A 148 12.30 3.66 -8.45
CA ASP A 148 11.92 3.99 -7.08
C ASP A 148 10.84 5.07 -7.08
N ILE A 149 9.61 4.67 -7.38
CA ILE A 149 8.45 5.58 -7.54
C ILE A 149 7.24 5.06 -6.79
N HIS A 150 6.30 5.95 -6.51
CA HIS A 150 4.96 5.60 -6.03
C HIS A 150 4.01 5.46 -7.22
N CYS A 151 2.97 4.63 -7.06
CA CYS A 151 2.00 4.35 -8.11
C CYS A 151 0.57 4.54 -7.62
N LEU A 152 -0.15 5.52 -8.16
CA LEU A 152 -1.55 5.77 -7.84
C LEU A 152 -2.48 4.98 -8.78
N MET A 153 -3.35 4.14 -8.21
CA MET A 153 -4.39 3.42 -8.95
C MET A 153 -5.76 4.05 -8.71
N ILE A 154 -6.41 4.51 -9.80
CA ILE A 154 -7.72 5.16 -9.75
C ILE A 154 -8.74 4.36 -10.55
N GLY A 155 -9.87 4.01 -9.95
CA GLY A 155 -10.97 3.36 -10.65
C GLY A 155 -12.20 3.20 -9.78
N ALA A 156 -13.38 3.37 -10.37
CA ALA A 156 -14.66 3.24 -9.65
C ALA A 156 -14.83 1.86 -8.99
N SER A 157 -15.77 1.74 -8.07
CA SER A 157 -16.13 0.45 -7.49
C SER A 157 -16.58 -0.54 -8.57
N GLY A 158 -16.20 -1.82 -8.44
CA GLY A 158 -16.60 -2.88 -9.36
C GLY A 158 -15.87 -2.92 -10.70
N VAL A 159 -14.90 -2.02 -10.98
CA VAL A 159 -14.08 -2.08 -12.21
C VAL A 159 -13.04 -3.19 -12.17
N GLY A 160 -12.83 -3.80 -10.99
CA GLY A 160 -11.95 -4.95 -10.81
C GLY A 160 -10.52 -4.58 -10.44
N LYS A 161 -10.28 -3.45 -9.74
CA LYS A 161 -8.95 -3.05 -9.24
C LYS A 161 -8.19 -4.20 -8.59
N THR A 162 -8.82 -4.90 -7.66
CA THR A 162 -8.23 -6.05 -6.98
C THR A 162 -7.91 -7.19 -7.95
N ALA A 163 -8.84 -7.54 -8.85
CA ALA A 163 -8.70 -8.72 -9.71
C ALA A 163 -7.76 -8.52 -10.91
N TYR A 164 -7.65 -7.31 -11.44
CA TYR A 164 -6.81 -7.01 -12.61
C TYR A 164 -5.46 -6.42 -12.24
N PHE A 165 -5.39 -5.65 -11.14
CA PHE A 165 -4.18 -4.94 -10.73
C PHE A 165 -3.54 -5.54 -9.48
N LEU A 166 -4.28 -5.64 -8.37
CA LEU A 166 -3.68 -5.97 -7.08
C LEU A 166 -3.21 -7.43 -7.00
N TYR A 167 -4.04 -8.41 -7.41
CA TYR A 167 -3.62 -9.81 -7.37
C TYR A 167 -2.38 -10.13 -8.22
N PRO A 168 -2.24 -9.65 -9.48
CA PRO A 168 -1.01 -9.82 -10.23
C PRO A 168 0.20 -9.17 -9.56
N ASN A 169 0.03 -8.00 -8.94
CA ASN A 169 1.10 -7.32 -8.22
C ASN A 169 1.52 -8.06 -6.95
N LEU A 170 0.58 -8.63 -6.18
CA LEU A 170 0.90 -9.46 -5.01
C LEU A 170 1.67 -10.72 -5.40
N GLU A 171 1.24 -11.42 -6.47
CA GLU A 171 1.98 -12.58 -6.99
C GLU A 171 3.40 -12.20 -7.41
N TYR A 172 3.54 -11.04 -8.06
CA TYR A 172 4.83 -10.54 -8.51
C TYR A 172 5.72 -10.12 -7.33
N ALA A 173 5.17 -9.44 -6.34
CA ALA A 173 5.89 -9.07 -5.12
C ALA A 173 6.44 -10.31 -4.40
N CYS A 174 5.61 -11.35 -4.27
CA CYS A 174 6.05 -12.63 -3.72
C CYS A 174 7.18 -13.27 -4.55
N ALA A 175 7.05 -13.27 -5.88
CA ALA A 175 8.04 -13.89 -6.76
C ALA A 175 9.40 -13.16 -6.76
N CYS A 176 9.39 -11.82 -6.70
CA CYS A 176 10.60 -10.99 -6.58
C CYS A 176 11.18 -10.93 -5.16
N GLY A 177 10.47 -11.46 -4.16
CA GLY A 177 10.88 -11.41 -2.77
C GLY A 177 10.78 -10.03 -2.12
N MET A 178 9.94 -9.13 -2.66
CA MET A 178 9.67 -7.82 -2.05
C MET A 178 8.76 -7.98 -0.85
N SER A 179 9.12 -7.39 0.30
CA SER A 179 8.22 -7.33 1.45
C SER A 179 7.04 -6.42 1.16
N PHE A 180 5.85 -6.77 1.64
CA PHE A 180 4.68 -5.93 1.42
C PHE A 180 3.72 -5.90 2.62
N LEU A 181 3.07 -4.74 2.77
CA LEU A 181 1.89 -4.56 3.59
C LEU A 181 0.70 -4.40 2.64
N ALA A 182 -0.38 -5.12 2.88
CA ALA A 182 -1.61 -5.01 2.11
C ALA A 182 -2.79 -4.66 3.03
N LEU A 183 -3.41 -3.51 2.79
CA LEU A 183 -4.70 -3.17 3.40
C LEU A 183 -5.78 -4.02 2.75
N ASP A 184 -6.63 -4.62 3.57
CA ASP A 184 -7.64 -5.59 3.14
C ASP A 184 -8.97 -5.33 3.84
N THR A 185 -9.85 -4.57 3.19
CA THR A 185 -11.16 -4.24 3.76
C THR A 185 -12.11 -5.45 3.79
N LYS A 186 -11.86 -6.48 2.99
CA LYS A 186 -12.73 -7.66 2.86
C LYS A 186 -12.18 -8.94 3.48
N GLY A 187 -10.90 -8.99 3.80
CA GLY A 187 -10.20 -10.21 4.24
C GLY A 187 -9.89 -11.18 3.09
N ASP A 188 -10.10 -10.74 1.84
CA ASP A 188 -9.89 -11.58 0.65
C ASP A 188 -8.41 -11.69 0.29
N LEU A 189 -7.62 -10.64 0.53
CA LEU A 189 -6.19 -10.64 0.23
C LEU A 189 -5.45 -11.60 1.16
N ALA A 190 -5.69 -11.50 2.46
CA ALA A 190 -5.11 -12.40 3.46
C ALA A 190 -5.51 -13.85 3.19
N ARG A 191 -6.81 -14.12 2.94
CA ARG A 191 -7.32 -15.46 2.65
C ARG A 191 -6.69 -16.07 1.41
N ASN A 192 -6.55 -15.29 0.33
CA ASN A 192 -6.08 -15.80 -0.95
C ASN A 192 -4.55 -15.86 -1.05
N TYR A 193 -3.83 -14.89 -0.47
CA TYR A 193 -2.38 -14.79 -0.62
C TYR A 193 -1.56 -15.20 0.59
N GLY A 194 -2.12 -15.26 1.80
CA GLY A 194 -1.38 -15.67 2.99
C GLY A 194 -0.71 -17.04 2.82
N LYS A 195 -1.46 -18.04 2.31
CA LYS A 195 -0.92 -19.38 2.04
C LYS A 195 0.04 -19.40 0.85
N ILE A 196 -0.21 -18.58 -0.18
CA ILE A 196 0.68 -18.47 -1.34
C ILE A 196 2.03 -17.90 -0.91
N ALA A 197 2.04 -16.79 -0.19
CA ALA A 197 3.25 -16.15 0.28
C ALA A 197 4.07 -17.06 1.21
N SER A 198 3.43 -17.69 2.20
CA SER A 198 4.14 -18.54 3.17
C SER A 198 4.62 -19.86 2.56
N HIS A 199 3.76 -20.59 1.86
CA HIS A 199 4.05 -21.95 1.40
C HIS A 199 4.91 -22.02 0.13
N TYR A 200 4.64 -21.15 -0.86
CA TYR A 200 5.33 -21.21 -2.14
C TYR A 200 6.55 -20.29 -2.23
N TYR A 201 6.53 -19.17 -1.52
CA TYR A 201 7.59 -18.15 -1.61
C TYR A 201 8.39 -17.98 -0.32
N ASN A 202 8.05 -18.74 0.71
CA ASN A 202 8.74 -18.76 2.00
C ASN A 202 8.78 -17.39 2.69
N PHE A 203 7.66 -16.67 2.63
CA PHE A 203 7.47 -15.42 3.37
C PHE A 203 7.08 -15.70 4.82
N LYS A 204 7.56 -14.87 5.72
CA LYS A 204 6.92 -14.69 7.03
C LYS A 204 5.62 -13.92 6.81
N VAL A 205 4.51 -14.47 7.26
CA VAL A 205 3.19 -13.87 7.08
C VAL A 205 2.63 -13.46 8.42
N SER A 206 2.15 -12.24 8.53
CA SER A 206 1.37 -11.75 9.65
C SER A 206 0.01 -11.25 9.16
N VAL A 207 -1.04 -11.63 9.86
CA VAL A 207 -2.41 -11.17 9.59
C VAL A 207 -2.94 -10.45 10.82
N ILE A 208 -3.08 -9.14 10.70
CA ILE A 208 -3.64 -8.28 11.73
C ILE A 208 -5.10 -8.05 11.35
N ASP A 209 -6.01 -8.75 12.04
CA ASP A 209 -7.44 -8.69 11.77
C ASP A 209 -8.16 -7.85 12.83
N LEU A 210 -8.43 -6.57 12.52
CA LEU A 210 -9.16 -5.66 13.41
C LEU A 210 -10.68 -5.90 13.41
N ARG A 211 -11.21 -6.72 12.49
CA ARG A 211 -12.61 -7.17 12.52
C ARG A 211 -12.83 -8.33 13.48
N ASN A 212 -11.84 -9.24 13.53
CA ASN A 212 -11.88 -10.43 14.36
C ASN A 212 -10.60 -10.54 15.20
N PRO A 213 -10.43 -9.69 16.23
CA PRO A 213 -9.19 -9.59 16.99
C PRO A 213 -8.74 -10.90 17.65
N THR A 214 -9.67 -11.81 17.95
CA THR A 214 -9.35 -13.17 18.47
C THR A 214 -8.72 -14.09 17.44
N ARG A 215 -8.73 -13.71 16.15
CA ARG A 215 -8.09 -14.41 15.03
C ARG A 215 -6.94 -13.61 14.44
N SER A 216 -6.40 -12.67 15.20
CA SER A 216 -5.36 -11.76 14.77
C SER A 216 -4.02 -12.13 15.36
N ASP A 217 -2.95 -11.91 14.60
CA ASP A 217 -1.62 -11.75 15.19
C ASP A 217 -1.57 -10.50 16.06
N GLY A 218 -0.60 -10.45 16.97
CA GLY A 218 -0.32 -9.28 17.75
C GLY A 218 0.33 -8.17 16.92
N PHE A 219 0.10 -6.94 17.34
CA PHE A 219 0.82 -5.77 16.89
C PHE A 219 1.09 -4.83 18.07
N SER A 220 2.11 -5.14 18.84
CA SER A 220 2.52 -4.24 19.93
C SER A 220 3.37 -3.10 19.40
N PHE A 221 2.96 -1.88 19.69
CA PHE A 221 3.73 -0.68 19.39
C PHE A 221 5.08 -0.62 20.13
N LEU A 222 5.24 -1.41 21.20
CA LEU A 222 6.46 -1.44 22.02
C LEU A 222 7.42 -2.57 21.64
N THR A 223 7.13 -3.37 20.60
CA THR A 223 7.94 -4.56 20.24
C THR A 223 9.43 -4.23 20.11
N LEU A 224 9.79 -3.20 19.35
CA LEU A 224 11.21 -2.82 19.16
C LEU A 224 11.81 -2.16 20.41
N VAL A 225 11.05 -1.36 21.13
CA VAL A 225 11.49 -0.75 22.40
C VAL A 225 11.86 -1.84 23.41
N ASN A 226 10.96 -2.81 23.59
CA ASN A 226 11.15 -3.94 24.50
C ASN A 226 12.35 -4.81 24.08
N HIS A 227 12.45 -5.12 22.79
CA HIS A 227 13.54 -5.93 22.25
C HIS A 227 14.92 -5.32 22.53
N TYR A 228 15.10 -4.04 22.24
CA TYR A 228 16.38 -3.37 22.46
C TYR A 228 16.66 -3.10 23.93
N MET A 229 15.63 -2.83 24.74
CA MET A 229 15.80 -2.68 26.18
C MET A 229 16.20 -4.01 26.85
N ASP A 230 15.66 -5.14 26.37
CA ASP A 230 16.04 -6.48 26.84
C ASP A 230 17.48 -6.85 26.46
N LYS A 231 17.95 -6.44 25.26
CA LYS A 231 19.36 -6.56 24.87
C LYS A 231 20.26 -5.74 25.80
N ALA A 232 19.94 -4.47 26.02
CA ALA A 232 20.69 -3.59 26.92
C ALA A 232 20.70 -4.10 28.36
N ARG A 233 19.63 -4.75 28.83
CA ARG A 233 19.56 -5.36 30.16
C ARG A 233 20.50 -6.57 30.30
N LYS A 234 20.59 -7.40 29.24
CA LYS A 234 21.52 -8.56 29.21
C LYS A 234 22.97 -8.13 29.14
N ASN A 235 23.27 -7.02 28.50
CA ASN A 235 24.59 -6.44 28.40
C ASN A 235 24.55 -4.92 28.72
N PRO A 236 24.77 -4.52 29.97
CA PRO A 236 24.71 -3.11 30.39
C PRO A 236 25.68 -2.18 29.67
N ASN A 237 26.73 -2.72 29.04
CA ASN A 237 27.70 -1.95 28.26
C ASN A 237 27.24 -1.73 26.80
N ASP A 238 26.12 -2.31 26.38
CA ASP A 238 25.56 -2.13 25.05
C ASP A 238 24.75 -0.82 24.98
N LEU A 239 25.49 0.29 24.90
CA LEU A 239 24.91 1.63 24.75
C LEU A 239 24.14 1.78 23.44
N ALA A 240 24.52 1.04 22.40
CA ALA A 240 23.83 1.10 21.10
C ALA A 240 22.40 0.57 21.20
N SER A 241 22.20 -0.58 21.84
CA SER A 241 20.86 -1.11 22.09
C SER A 241 20.03 -0.18 22.96
N LYS A 242 20.61 0.43 24.00
CA LYS A 242 19.91 1.41 24.82
C LYS A 242 19.46 2.64 24.02
N ALA A 243 20.36 3.19 23.19
CA ALA A 243 20.03 4.33 22.30
C ALA A 243 18.93 3.99 21.29
N LYS A 244 18.91 2.76 20.75
CA LYS A 244 17.83 2.29 19.88
C LYS A 244 16.49 2.19 20.61
N ALA A 245 16.45 1.66 21.82
CA ALA A 245 15.23 1.63 22.62
C ALA A 245 14.68 3.05 22.86
N GLU A 246 15.55 4.00 23.20
CA GLU A 246 15.17 5.41 23.38
C GLU A 246 14.63 6.02 22.08
N LYS A 247 15.25 5.73 20.93
CA LYS A 247 14.83 6.19 19.59
C LYS A 247 13.43 5.69 19.24
N TYR A 248 13.20 4.37 19.39
CA TYR A 248 11.88 3.78 19.08
C TYR A 248 10.79 4.24 20.06
N ALA A 249 11.11 4.46 21.33
CA ALA A 249 10.17 5.04 22.29
C ALA A 249 9.74 6.45 21.91
N LYS A 250 10.66 7.29 21.41
CA LYS A 250 10.35 8.63 20.90
C LYS A 250 9.49 8.57 19.63
N ILE A 251 9.81 7.66 18.69
CA ILE A 251 9.01 7.44 17.48
C ILE A 251 7.57 7.10 17.86
N LEU A 252 7.39 6.17 18.80
CA LEU A 252 6.07 5.76 19.26
C LEU A 252 5.32 6.92 19.92
N ALA A 253 5.95 7.61 20.87
CA ALA A 253 5.32 8.73 21.57
C ALA A 253 4.90 9.84 20.61
N LYS A 254 5.76 10.21 19.66
CA LYS A 254 5.44 11.17 18.61
C LYS A 254 4.26 10.71 17.74
N THR A 255 4.22 9.42 17.38
CA THR A 255 3.13 8.88 16.56
C THR A 255 1.77 8.98 17.27
N ILE A 256 1.74 8.73 18.58
CA ILE A 256 0.49 8.73 19.35
C ILE A 256 0.05 10.15 19.73
N ILE A 257 0.98 10.98 20.20
CA ILE A 257 0.66 12.32 20.68
C ILE A 257 0.38 13.28 19.51
N ASN A 258 1.21 13.18 18.45
CA ASN A 258 1.15 14.06 17.28
C ASN A 258 0.91 13.25 15.99
N PRO A 259 -0.25 12.60 15.84
CA PRO A 259 -0.54 11.78 14.67
C PRO A 259 -0.64 12.59 13.36
N GLU A 260 -0.91 13.91 13.46
CA GLU A 260 -1.02 14.82 12.31
C GLU A 260 0.30 15.51 11.93
N GLY A 261 1.42 15.17 12.63
CA GLY A 261 2.77 15.62 12.28
C GLY A 261 3.48 16.43 13.34
N ASP A 262 3.34 17.78 13.36
CA ASP A 262 4.11 18.65 14.25
C ASP A 262 3.23 19.36 15.29
N ALA A 263 3.75 19.45 16.53
CA ALA A 263 3.08 20.15 17.63
C ALA A 263 2.82 21.64 17.35
N SER A 264 3.57 22.25 16.43
CA SER A 264 3.34 23.63 15.99
C SER A 264 1.92 23.90 15.49
N GLN A 265 1.21 22.89 15.00
CA GLN A 265 -0.18 23.00 14.55
C GLN A 265 -1.16 23.31 15.69
N TYR A 266 -0.78 23.04 16.94
CA TYR A 266 -1.62 23.26 18.12
C TYR A 266 -1.50 24.68 18.72
N GLY A 267 -0.75 25.59 18.07
CA GLY A 267 -0.61 26.99 18.46
C GLY A 267 -0.15 27.15 19.92
N GLU A 268 -0.90 27.89 20.75
CA GLU A 268 -0.58 28.11 22.17
C GLU A 268 -0.55 26.81 23.01
N ASN A 269 -1.17 25.76 22.54
CA ASN A 269 -1.19 24.45 23.21
C ASN A 269 0.02 23.57 22.87
N ALA A 270 0.90 23.98 21.95
CA ALA A 270 2.07 23.20 21.52
C ALA A 270 2.91 22.67 22.70
N PHE A 271 3.11 23.49 23.72
CA PHE A 271 3.82 23.11 24.94
C PHE A 271 3.24 21.86 25.61
N PHE A 272 1.90 21.73 25.67
CA PHE A 272 1.27 20.58 26.32
C PHE A 272 1.48 19.29 25.50
N TYR A 273 1.48 19.37 24.18
CA TYR A 273 1.72 18.23 23.30
C TYR A 273 3.20 17.80 23.32
N ASP A 274 4.14 18.74 23.26
CA ASP A 274 5.58 18.43 23.36
C ASP A 274 5.93 17.82 24.72
N SER A 275 5.38 18.38 25.80
CA SER A 275 5.56 17.85 27.15
C SER A 275 4.90 16.47 27.30
N ALA A 276 3.75 16.24 26.66
CA ALA A 276 3.06 14.95 26.64
C ALA A 276 3.85 13.88 25.88
N GLU A 277 4.50 14.25 24.77
CA GLU A 277 5.40 13.36 24.03
C GLU A 277 6.58 12.92 24.89
N GLY A 278 7.22 13.86 25.59
CA GLY A 278 8.30 13.59 26.53
C GLY A 278 7.86 12.69 27.70
N LEU A 279 6.69 12.98 28.29
CA LEU A 279 6.11 12.19 29.36
C LEU A 279 5.78 10.75 28.93
N LEU A 280 5.13 10.57 27.79
CA LEU A 280 4.80 9.26 27.25
C LEU A 280 6.08 8.47 26.92
N THR A 281 7.09 9.12 26.34
CA THR A 281 8.39 8.50 26.08
C THR A 281 9.02 7.98 27.36
N ALA A 282 8.99 8.79 28.44
CA ALA A 282 9.52 8.39 29.74
C ALA A 282 8.77 7.18 30.33
N ILE A 283 7.45 7.16 30.27
CA ILE A 283 6.63 6.04 30.75
C ILE A 283 6.91 4.76 29.97
N VAL A 284 7.00 4.86 28.63
CA VAL A 284 7.32 3.71 27.76
C VAL A 284 8.70 3.13 28.10
N LEU A 285 9.71 3.98 28.30
CA LEU A 285 11.04 3.54 28.70
C LEU A 285 11.05 2.88 30.09
N LEU A 286 10.32 3.45 31.06
CA LEU A 286 10.21 2.85 32.39
C LEU A 286 9.53 1.48 32.36
N LEU A 287 8.48 1.34 31.56
CA LEU A 287 7.85 0.04 31.32
C LEU A 287 8.83 -0.97 30.74
N ALA A 288 9.52 -0.59 29.66
CA ALA A 288 10.46 -1.46 28.97
C ALA A 288 11.64 -1.88 29.86
N GLU A 289 12.15 -0.96 30.69
CA GLU A 289 13.32 -1.17 31.52
C GLU A 289 13.01 -1.96 32.80
N PHE A 290 11.90 -1.63 33.48
CA PHE A 290 11.64 -2.13 34.85
C PHE A 290 10.53 -3.18 34.94
N MET A 291 9.77 -3.45 33.87
CA MET A 291 8.67 -4.41 33.88
C MET A 291 8.86 -5.60 32.91
N PRO A 292 10.10 -6.17 32.80
CA PRO A 292 10.29 -7.33 31.90
C PRO A 292 9.42 -8.50 32.38
N PRO A 293 8.89 -9.32 31.45
CA PRO A 293 8.17 -10.53 31.84
C PRO A 293 9.12 -11.50 32.51
N LYS A 294 8.66 -12.19 33.58
CA LYS A 294 9.33 -13.34 34.14
C LYS A 294 9.02 -14.57 33.29
N GLU A 295 9.84 -15.59 33.43
CA GLU A 295 9.63 -16.86 32.73
C GLU A 295 8.22 -17.41 32.99
N GLY A 296 7.43 -17.61 31.90
CA GLY A 296 6.04 -18.08 31.99
C GLY A 296 5.00 -17.01 32.32
N GLU A 297 5.40 -15.74 32.56
CA GLU A 297 4.45 -14.64 32.70
C GLU A 297 4.12 -14.01 31.33
N PRO A 298 2.86 -13.55 31.14
CA PRO A 298 2.49 -12.81 29.93
C PRO A 298 3.21 -11.45 29.88
N GLU A 299 3.44 -10.94 28.66
CA GLU A 299 4.00 -9.61 28.46
C GLU A 299 3.07 -8.54 29.04
N LYS A 300 3.63 -7.59 29.76
CA LYS A 300 2.91 -6.48 30.42
C LYS A 300 3.33 -5.12 29.85
N ARG A 301 4.35 -5.08 28.99
CA ARG A 301 4.94 -3.86 28.44
C ARG A 301 4.28 -3.51 27.12
N HIS A 302 3.07 -2.98 27.18
CA HIS A 302 2.27 -2.57 26.02
C HIS A 302 1.57 -1.23 26.28
N ILE A 303 0.98 -0.66 25.24
CA ILE A 303 0.45 0.72 25.28
C ILE A 303 -0.69 0.90 26.29
N VAL A 304 -1.52 -0.13 26.50
CA VAL A 304 -2.61 -0.07 27.50
C VAL A 304 -2.05 -0.03 28.93
N SER A 305 -0.91 -0.69 29.18
CA SER A 305 -0.19 -0.55 30.46
C SER A 305 0.35 0.85 30.67
N ALA A 306 0.82 1.52 29.58
CA ALA A 306 1.23 2.92 29.67
C ALA A 306 0.06 3.82 30.05
N PHE A 307 -1.13 3.61 29.44
CA PHE A 307 -2.36 4.32 29.84
C PHE A 307 -2.66 4.15 31.33
N LYS A 308 -2.67 2.90 31.79
CA LYS A 308 -2.97 2.57 33.18
C LYS A 308 -2.01 3.23 34.16
N LEU A 309 -0.71 3.21 33.84
CA LEU A 309 0.30 3.85 34.69
C LEU A 309 0.12 5.37 34.74
N VAL A 310 -0.17 6.03 33.60
CA VAL A 310 -0.44 7.47 33.58
C VAL A 310 -1.69 7.79 34.43
N GLN A 311 -2.76 7.00 34.30
CA GLN A 311 -3.97 7.14 35.11
C GLN A 311 -3.71 6.98 36.61
N ASP A 312 -2.96 5.93 37.00
CA ASP A 312 -2.62 5.65 38.41
C ASP A 312 -1.69 6.72 38.99
N LEU A 313 -0.88 7.38 38.18
CA LEU A 313 0.04 8.44 38.57
C LEU A 313 -0.61 9.83 38.64
N LEU A 314 -1.80 10.01 38.07
CA LEU A 314 -2.59 11.24 38.28
C LEU A 314 -3.01 11.40 39.76
N ALA A 315 -3.34 10.30 40.41
CA ALA A 315 -3.76 10.36 41.80
C ALA A 315 -2.58 10.69 42.74
N PRO A 316 -2.76 11.58 43.73
CA PRO A 316 -1.71 11.86 44.70
C PRO A 316 -1.37 10.61 45.51
N PRO A 317 -0.08 10.38 45.82
CA PRO A 317 0.31 9.28 46.69
C PRO A 317 -0.19 9.52 48.09
N LYS A 318 -0.59 8.42 48.76
CA LYS A 318 -0.98 8.48 50.17
C LYS A 318 0.19 9.02 51.00
N ASN A 319 -0.07 10.01 51.86
CA ASN A 319 0.92 10.63 52.75
C ASN A 319 2.03 11.46 52.08
N SER A 320 1.83 11.95 50.89
CA SER A 320 2.75 12.86 50.18
C SER A 320 2.15 14.27 50.02
N ARG A 321 3.03 15.28 50.02
CA ARG A 321 2.66 16.67 49.67
C ARG A 321 2.51 16.87 48.15
N SER A 322 2.93 15.88 47.36
CA SER A 322 2.84 15.91 45.92
C SER A 322 1.39 15.75 45.45
N LYS A 323 0.95 16.55 44.52
CA LYS A 323 -0.42 16.53 43.93
C LYS A 323 -0.64 15.39 42.92
N ASN A 324 0.45 14.76 42.47
CA ASN A 324 0.41 13.58 41.59
C ASN A 324 1.51 12.59 41.97
N GLY A 325 1.42 11.36 41.48
CA GLY A 325 2.38 10.30 41.75
C GLY A 325 3.61 10.29 40.83
N PHE A 326 3.64 11.18 39.80
CA PHE A 326 4.66 11.13 38.76
C PHE A 326 6.01 11.69 39.25
N GLN A 327 6.00 12.85 39.93
CA GLN A 327 7.21 13.43 40.53
C GLN A 327 7.88 12.48 41.53
N PRO A 328 7.17 11.92 42.51
CA PRO A 328 7.76 10.94 43.45
C PRO A 328 8.30 9.68 42.78
N LEU A 329 7.68 9.23 41.66
CA LEU A 329 8.20 8.11 40.86
C LEU A 329 9.56 8.46 40.23
N MET A 330 9.66 9.64 39.61
CA MET A 330 10.88 10.10 38.97
C MET A 330 12.01 10.38 39.99
N ASP A 331 11.68 10.77 41.18
CA ASP A 331 12.65 11.00 42.28
C ASP A 331 13.32 9.70 42.78
N LEU A 332 12.75 8.53 42.49
CA LEU A 332 13.38 7.24 42.76
C LEU A 332 14.53 6.93 41.79
N LEU A 333 14.61 7.61 40.67
CA LEU A 333 15.61 7.38 39.64
C LEU A 333 16.85 8.27 39.86
N PRO A 334 18.05 7.83 39.45
CA PRO A 334 19.23 8.68 39.41
C PRO A 334 19.00 9.98 38.63
N SER A 335 19.70 11.05 38.99
CA SER A 335 19.53 12.37 38.33
C SER A 335 19.89 12.37 36.85
N ASP A 336 20.77 11.47 36.41
CA ASP A 336 21.22 11.26 35.05
C ASP A 336 20.36 10.26 34.25
N HIS A 337 19.28 9.72 34.87
CA HIS A 337 18.41 8.78 34.18
C HIS A 337 17.62 9.43 33.04
N LYS A 338 17.64 8.84 31.84
CA LYS A 338 17.03 9.39 30.62
C LYS A 338 15.53 9.66 30.74
N ALA A 339 14.78 8.81 31.46
CA ALA A 339 13.36 9.04 31.68
C ALA A 339 13.09 10.36 32.44
N ARG A 340 13.97 10.75 33.40
CA ARG A 340 13.84 12.06 34.08
C ARG A 340 14.07 13.24 33.11
N TRP A 341 15.07 13.12 32.25
CA TRP A 341 15.36 14.18 31.26
C TRP A 341 14.26 14.33 30.24
N LEU A 342 13.72 13.23 29.73
CA LEU A 342 12.63 13.25 28.76
C LEU A 342 11.33 13.83 29.34
N ALA A 343 11.05 13.52 30.59
CA ALA A 343 9.90 14.09 31.30
C ALA A 343 10.16 15.50 31.85
N GLY A 344 11.36 16.06 31.66
CA GLY A 344 11.81 17.30 32.32
C GLY A 344 10.89 18.50 32.09
N ALA A 345 10.37 18.68 30.88
CA ALA A 345 9.44 19.76 30.58
C ALA A 345 8.14 19.65 31.42
N ALA A 346 7.59 18.46 31.53
CA ALA A 346 6.41 18.19 32.35
C ALA A 346 6.71 18.33 33.84
N LEU A 347 7.84 17.79 34.32
CA LEU A 347 8.26 17.83 35.73
C LEU A 347 8.52 19.24 36.26
N ASN A 348 9.07 20.12 35.43
CA ASN A 348 9.40 21.49 35.81
C ASN A 348 8.23 22.48 35.59
N SER A 349 7.07 22.00 35.15
CA SER A 349 5.89 22.81 34.97
C SER A 349 5.09 22.97 36.28
N SER A 350 4.16 23.94 36.32
CA SER A 350 3.23 24.07 37.43
C SER A 350 2.36 22.79 37.59
N ASP A 351 1.85 22.53 38.80
CA ASP A 351 0.94 21.41 39.04
C ASP A 351 -0.26 21.38 38.11
N GLN A 352 -0.81 22.54 37.76
CA GLN A 352 -1.92 22.67 36.82
C GLN A 352 -1.49 22.32 35.40
N SER A 353 -0.33 22.79 34.95
CA SER A 353 0.23 22.44 33.65
C SER A 353 0.56 20.95 33.56
N MET A 354 1.13 20.38 34.63
CA MET A 354 1.40 18.93 34.68
C MET A 354 0.12 18.11 34.56
N ALA A 355 -0.97 18.51 35.25
CA ALA A 355 -2.26 17.84 35.14
C ALA A 355 -2.81 17.94 33.69
N SER A 356 -2.63 19.06 33.03
CA SER A 356 -3.02 19.25 31.62
C SER A 356 -2.20 18.36 30.69
N VAL A 357 -0.88 18.26 30.88
CA VAL A 357 0.00 17.35 30.12
C VAL A 357 -0.45 15.89 30.28
N MET A 358 -0.68 15.43 31.52
CA MET A 358 -1.15 14.07 31.78
C MET A 358 -2.52 13.81 31.17
N SER A 359 -3.44 14.77 31.21
CA SER A 359 -4.76 14.68 30.57
C SER A 359 -4.64 14.59 29.05
N THR A 360 -3.69 15.31 28.44
CA THR A 360 -3.39 15.20 27.02
C THR A 360 -2.92 13.80 26.66
N VAL A 361 -1.99 13.22 27.42
CA VAL A 361 -1.54 11.83 27.22
C VAL A 361 -2.70 10.86 27.32
N LEU A 362 -3.52 10.94 28.37
CA LEU A 362 -4.67 10.07 28.57
C LEU A 362 -5.69 10.18 27.44
N SER A 363 -5.99 11.41 27.01
CA SER A 363 -6.92 11.65 25.90
C SER A 363 -6.47 10.93 24.62
N ARG A 364 -5.19 11.00 24.29
CA ARG A 364 -4.61 10.30 23.13
C ARG A 364 -4.59 8.78 23.31
N LEU A 365 -4.29 8.30 24.51
CA LEU A 365 -4.26 6.87 24.81
C LEU A 365 -5.66 6.23 24.95
N ASN A 366 -6.71 7.03 25.16
CA ASN A 366 -8.08 6.53 25.30
C ASN A 366 -8.57 5.75 24.06
N ALA A 367 -8.05 6.06 22.88
CA ALA A 367 -8.39 5.35 21.63
C ALA A 367 -7.97 3.86 21.65
N PHE A 368 -7.07 3.46 22.55
CA PHE A 368 -6.60 2.07 22.68
C PHE A 368 -7.41 1.24 23.68
N LEU A 369 -8.38 1.85 24.37
CA LEU A 369 -9.17 1.18 25.41
C LEU A 369 -10.40 0.49 24.81
N ASP A 370 -10.15 -0.61 24.15
CA ASP A 370 -11.16 -1.50 23.59
C ASP A 370 -10.72 -2.95 23.89
N THR A 371 -11.57 -3.71 24.56
CA THR A 371 -11.25 -5.09 24.99
C THR A 371 -10.93 -6.02 23.82
N GLU A 372 -11.57 -5.81 22.67
CA GLU A 372 -11.27 -6.57 21.47
C GLU A 372 -9.93 -6.13 20.88
N LEU A 373 -9.68 -4.82 20.80
CA LEU A 373 -8.45 -4.25 20.27
C LEU A 373 -7.22 -4.67 21.12
N GLU A 374 -7.38 -4.81 22.45
CA GLU A 374 -6.34 -5.30 23.34
C GLU A 374 -5.82 -6.69 22.94
N GLN A 375 -6.66 -7.53 22.30
CA GLN A 375 -6.24 -8.84 21.77
C GLN A 375 -5.20 -8.71 20.65
N VAL A 376 -5.07 -7.54 20.04
CA VAL A 376 -4.08 -7.24 19.00
C VAL A 376 -2.91 -6.44 19.58
N ILE A 377 -3.18 -5.30 20.21
CA ILE A 377 -2.14 -4.32 20.57
C ILE A 377 -1.36 -4.66 21.85
N CYS A 378 -1.82 -5.62 22.64
CA CYS A 378 -1.13 -6.07 23.87
C CYS A 378 -0.23 -7.28 23.66
N TYR A 379 -0.08 -7.77 22.42
CA TYR A 379 0.76 -8.92 22.09
C TYR A 379 1.80 -8.54 21.05
N ASP A 380 3.00 -9.15 21.18
CA ASP A 380 4.12 -8.84 20.30
C ASP A 380 3.82 -9.13 18.84
N SER A 381 4.40 -8.31 17.97
CA SER A 381 4.32 -8.46 16.53
C SER A 381 5.23 -9.59 16.06
N PRO A 382 4.73 -10.58 15.29
CA PRO A 382 5.57 -11.63 14.71
C PRO A 382 6.53 -11.08 13.65
N ILE A 383 6.23 -9.92 13.09
CA ILE A 383 7.07 -9.18 12.13
C ILE A 383 7.25 -7.76 12.66
N ASN A 384 8.48 -7.38 12.96
CA ASN A 384 8.85 -6.01 13.29
C ASN A 384 9.45 -5.28 12.08
N ALA A 385 9.70 -3.98 12.17
CA ALA A 385 10.20 -3.17 11.05
C ALA A 385 11.57 -3.63 10.53
N GLU A 386 12.46 -4.10 11.39
CA GLU A 386 13.80 -4.57 11.00
C GLU A 386 13.71 -5.86 10.17
N MET A 387 12.87 -6.81 10.59
CA MET A 387 12.58 -8.02 9.83
C MET A 387 11.91 -7.69 8.49
N PHE A 388 10.93 -6.77 8.53
CA PHE A 388 10.19 -6.34 7.34
C PHE A 388 11.09 -5.67 6.31
N ALA A 389 12.12 -4.97 6.74
CA ALA A 389 13.12 -4.31 5.88
C ALA A 389 14.20 -5.24 5.33
N SER A 390 14.43 -6.40 5.95
CA SER A 390 15.58 -7.26 5.63
C SER A 390 15.23 -8.68 5.15
N GLU A 391 14.04 -9.15 5.49
CA GLU A 391 13.56 -10.49 5.16
C GLU A 391 12.35 -10.43 4.22
N LYS A 392 11.91 -11.59 3.71
CA LYS A 392 10.68 -11.70 2.92
C LYS A 392 9.48 -11.76 3.85
N CYS A 393 8.78 -10.66 4.00
CA CYS A 393 7.66 -10.54 4.93
C CYS A 393 6.40 -10.02 4.22
N ALA A 394 5.24 -10.55 4.63
CA ALA A 394 3.94 -10.09 4.17
C ALA A 394 3.04 -9.77 5.38
N ILE A 395 2.59 -8.55 5.47
CA ILE A 395 1.64 -8.09 6.50
C ILE A 395 0.30 -7.81 5.81
N PHE A 396 -0.76 -8.49 6.25
CA PHE A 396 -2.12 -8.20 5.84
C PHE A 396 -2.83 -7.51 7.00
N LEU A 397 -3.30 -6.30 6.76
CA LEU A 397 -4.04 -5.50 7.75
C LEU A 397 -5.51 -5.45 7.34
N ILE A 398 -6.33 -6.26 8.02
CA ILE A 398 -7.76 -6.37 7.73
C ILE A 398 -8.53 -5.32 8.53
N LEU A 399 -9.26 -4.48 7.81
CA LEU A 399 -9.97 -3.32 8.35
C LEU A 399 -11.47 -3.62 8.48
N PRO A 400 -12.13 -3.20 9.57
CA PRO A 400 -13.58 -3.19 9.64
C PRO A 400 -14.14 -2.06 8.77
N GLU A 401 -15.13 -2.35 7.92
CA GLU A 401 -15.76 -1.31 7.07
C GLU A 401 -16.60 -0.32 7.90
N GLU A 402 -17.11 -0.74 9.06
CA GLU A 402 -18.13 -0.02 9.85
C GLU A 402 -17.58 0.60 11.16
N ASP A 403 -16.29 0.44 11.47
CA ASP A 403 -15.70 0.93 12.71
C ASP A 403 -14.58 1.96 12.49
N PRO A 404 -14.92 3.27 12.49
CA PRO A 404 -13.92 4.32 12.28
C PRO A 404 -12.82 4.37 13.34
N ALA A 405 -13.09 3.95 14.59
CA ALA A 405 -12.10 3.96 15.67
C ALA A 405 -10.99 2.94 15.41
N LYS A 406 -11.34 1.72 15.02
CA LYS A 406 -10.36 0.69 14.65
C LYS A 406 -9.57 1.07 13.38
N ASN A 407 -10.21 1.76 12.44
CA ASN A 407 -9.51 2.30 11.26
C ASN A 407 -8.49 3.39 11.61
N PHE A 408 -8.76 4.21 12.63
CA PHE A 408 -7.80 5.18 13.14
C PHE A 408 -6.56 4.47 13.73
N ILE A 409 -6.75 3.39 14.49
CA ILE A 409 -5.64 2.58 15.02
C ILE A 409 -4.82 1.95 13.88
N ALA A 410 -5.46 1.49 12.81
CA ALA A 410 -4.75 1.00 11.63
C ALA A 410 -3.87 2.08 10.99
N GLY A 411 -4.36 3.32 10.92
CA GLY A 411 -3.55 4.47 10.48
C GLY A 411 -2.33 4.68 11.35
N LEU A 412 -2.47 4.62 12.66
CA LEU A 412 -1.35 4.71 13.62
C LEU A 412 -0.37 3.54 13.46
N MET A 413 -0.85 2.32 13.22
CA MET A 413 0.02 1.16 12.95
C MET A 413 0.88 1.37 11.71
N ILE A 414 0.29 1.84 10.61
CA ILE A 414 1.01 2.12 9.36
C ILE A 414 2.03 3.24 9.59
N GLN A 415 1.63 4.30 10.27
CA GLN A 415 2.48 5.46 10.54
C GLN A 415 3.67 5.09 11.44
N ASN A 416 3.43 4.32 12.52
CA ASN A 416 4.51 3.85 13.40
C ASN A 416 5.48 2.94 12.64
N LEU A 417 4.96 1.93 11.92
CA LEU A 417 5.79 1.03 11.10
C LEU A 417 6.61 1.80 10.08
N SER A 418 6.04 2.82 9.45
CA SER A 418 6.74 3.63 8.45
C SER A 418 7.88 4.45 9.05
N ARG A 419 7.66 5.07 10.22
CA ARG A 419 8.69 5.81 10.96
C ARG A 419 9.81 4.89 11.42
N GLU A 420 9.47 3.68 11.88
CA GLU A 420 10.45 2.65 12.21
C GLU A 420 11.26 2.22 10.98
N LEU A 421 10.61 2.00 9.82
CA LEU A 421 11.29 1.68 8.56
C LEU A 421 12.23 2.78 8.10
N PHE A 422 11.84 4.05 8.25
CA PHE A 422 12.73 5.17 7.96
C PHE A 422 13.96 5.15 8.86
N SER A 423 13.77 4.87 10.15
CA SER A 423 14.87 4.70 11.09
C SER A 423 15.81 3.56 10.69
N VAL A 424 15.26 2.43 10.23
CA VAL A 424 16.04 1.29 9.72
C VAL A 424 16.78 1.66 8.45
N ALA A 425 16.16 2.39 7.53
CA ALA A 425 16.80 2.87 6.30
C ALA A 425 17.98 3.80 6.61
N ASP A 426 17.79 4.76 7.52
CA ASP A 426 18.84 5.69 7.93
C ASP A 426 20.08 4.99 8.52
N GLU A 427 19.88 3.84 9.20
CA GLU A 427 20.95 2.97 9.69
C GLU A 427 21.62 2.10 8.60
N ASN A 428 21.01 2.00 7.41
CA ASN A 428 21.49 1.24 6.27
C ASN A 428 21.78 2.16 5.06
N ASP A 429 22.61 3.16 5.24
CA ASP A 429 23.05 4.10 4.20
C ASP A 429 21.89 4.81 3.47
N GLY A 430 20.80 5.07 4.20
CA GLY A 430 19.63 5.78 3.71
C GLY A 430 18.62 4.90 2.93
N ARG A 431 18.82 3.57 2.85
CA ARG A 431 17.96 2.68 2.07
C ARG A 431 17.67 1.36 2.78
N LEU A 432 16.45 0.84 2.60
CA LEU A 432 16.09 -0.49 3.07
C LEU A 432 16.83 -1.58 2.26
N LYS A 433 17.23 -2.66 2.92
CA LYS A 433 17.93 -3.79 2.27
C LYS A 433 17.04 -4.52 1.27
N ASN A 434 15.76 -4.65 1.58
CA ASN A 434 14.75 -5.22 0.69
C ASN A 434 13.74 -4.13 0.34
N ARG A 435 13.26 -4.09 -0.92
CA ARG A 435 12.19 -3.19 -1.30
C ARG A 435 10.92 -3.56 -0.54
N VAL A 436 10.27 -2.55 0.02
CA VAL A 436 9.01 -2.67 0.74
C VAL A 436 7.91 -1.97 -0.05
N ILE A 437 6.77 -2.63 -0.23
CA ILE A 437 5.61 -2.05 -0.92
C ILE A 437 4.40 -2.03 0.02
N PHE A 438 3.73 -0.89 0.10
CA PHE A 438 2.44 -0.74 0.77
C PHE A 438 1.33 -0.66 -0.26
N TYR A 439 0.55 -1.71 -0.38
CA TYR A 439 -0.67 -1.74 -1.17
C TYR A 439 -1.83 -1.23 -0.32
N CYS A 440 -2.19 0.02 -0.50
CA CYS A 440 -3.22 0.68 0.29
C CYS A 440 -4.57 0.61 -0.45
N ASP A 441 -5.22 -0.57 -0.45
CA ASP A 441 -6.55 -0.72 -1.05
C ASP A 441 -7.57 0.08 -0.24
N GLU A 442 -8.45 0.79 -0.95
CA GLU A 442 -9.49 1.67 -0.38
C GLU A 442 -8.91 2.77 0.56
N LEU A 443 -7.70 3.29 0.29
CA LEU A 443 -7.08 4.35 1.12
C LEU A 443 -8.01 5.55 1.34
N GLY A 444 -8.83 5.87 0.35
CA GLY A 444 -9.77 6.99 0.43
C GLY A 444 -10.92 6.80 1.42
N THR A 445 -11.12 5.60 1.98
CA THR A 445 -12.14 5.32 3.00
C THR A 445 -11.58 5.31 4.42
N MET A 446 -10.25 5.24 4.58
CA MET A 446 -9.61 5.31 5.88
C MET A 446 -9.66 6.73 6.45
N PRO A 447 -9.78 6.91 7.78
CA PRO A 447 -9.54 8.19 8.40
C PRO A 447 -8.16 8.72 8.02
N PRO A 448 -7.98 10.04 7.90
CA PRO A 448 -6.68 10.63 7.59
C PRO A 448 -5.67 10.33 8.69
N PHE A 449 -4.43 10.07 8.31
CA PHE A 449 -3.25 9.98 9.17
C PHE A 449 -2.08 10.63 8.45
N ASP A 450 -0.99 10.94 9.16
CA ASP A 450 0.18 11.61 8.59
C ASP A 450 0.91 10.71 7.58
N ILE A 451 0.36 10.66 6.36
CA ILE A 451 0.88 9.87 5.24
C ILE A 451 1.81 10.69 4.33
N LEU A 452 1.73 12.02 4.36
CA LEU A 452 2.47 12.89 3.44
C LEU A 452 4.00 12.71 3.52
N PRO A 453 4.62 12.54 4.71
CA PRO A 453 6.04 12.23 4.81
C PRO A 453 6.43 10.92 4.12
N LEU A 454 5.52 9.92 4.08
CA LEU A 454 5.77 8.66 3.39
C LEU A 454 5.89 8.87 1.88
N PHE A 455 5.03 9.69 1.29
CA PHE A 455 5.11 10.02 -0.13
C PHE A 455 6.36 10.82 -0.46
N SER A 456 6.76 11.75 0.39
CA SER A 456 7.91 12.61 0.14
C SER A 456 9.25 11.88 0.33
N ALA A 457 9.39 11.06 1.38
CA ALA A 457 10.66 10.48 1.81
C ALA A 457 10.79 8.96 1.55
N GLY A 458 9.69 8.25 1.33
CA GLY A 458 9.68 6.79 1.20
C GLY A 458 10.41 6.29 -0.03
N ARG A 459 10.26 7.00 -1.15
CA ARG A 459 10.82 6.62 -2.45
C ARG A 459 12.34 6.38 -2.39
N SER A 460 13.09 7.37 -1.94
CA SER A 460 14.56 7.29 -1.85
C SER A 460 15.04 6.18 -0.91
N ARG A 461 14.22 5.80 0.06
CA ARG A 461 14.52 4.76 1.04
C ARG A 461 14.15 3.35 0.59
N GLY A 462 13.57 3.18 -0.60
CA GLY A 462 13.12 1.86 -1.10
C GLY A 462 11.74 1.43 -0.57
N LEU A 463 10.93 2.39 -0.09
CA LEU A 463 9.54 2.19 0.28
C LEU A 463 8.63 2.71 -0.83
N THR A 464 7.90 1.83 -1.49
CA THR A 464 6.94 2.15 -2.54
C THR A 464 5.52 2.16 -1.98
N LEU A 465 4.79 3.24 -2.21
CA LEU A 465 3.36 3.32 -1.88
C LEU A 465 2.52 3.10 -3.13
N VAL A 466 1.48 2.30 -3.00
CA VAL A 466 0.50 2.03 -4.05
C VAL A 466 -0.90 2.33 -3.50
N PRO A 467 -1.26 3.63 -3.40
CA PRO A 467 -2.63 4.00 -3.05
C PRO A 467 -3.60 3.57 -4.14
N ILE A 468 -4.69 2.94 -3.72
CA ILE A 468 -5.78 2.48 -4.58
C ILE A 468 -7.06 3.18 -4.14
N ILE A 469 -7.60 4.03 -5.01
CA ILE A 469 -8.76 4.88 -4.70
C ILE A 469 -9.86 4.76 -5.76
N GLN A 470 -11.04 5.23 -5.42
CA GLN A 470 -12.16 5.25 -6.36
C GLN A 470 -12.28 6.57 -7.11
N SER A 471 -11.88 7.67 -6.47
CA SER A 471 -11.91 9.02 -7.06
C SER A 471 -10.93 9.95 -6.35
N LEU A 472 -10.48 11.02 -7.01
CA LEU A 472 -9.65 12.06 -6.40
C LEU A 472 -10.36 12.78 -5.26
N ALA A 473 -11.69 12.93 -5.33
CA ALA A 473 -12.48 13.54 -4.27
C ALA A 473 -12.39 12.80 -2.91
N GLN A 474 -12.02 11.51 -2.90
CA GLN A 474 -11.76 10.79 -1.64
C GLN A 474 -10.48 11.27 -0.95
N LEU A 475 -9.44 11.58 -1.73
CA LEU A 475 -8.20 12.16 -1.17
C LEU A 475 -8.45 13.58 -0.69
N GLU A 476 -9.15 14.40 -1.47
CA GLU A 476 -9.50 15.77 -1.09
C GLU A 476 -10.33 15.82 0.20
N LYS A 477 -11.25 14.88 0.39
CA LYS A 477 -12.04 14.77 1.61
C LYS A 477 -11.16 14.48 2.84
N ASN A 478 -10.17 13.61 2.71
CA ASN A 478 -9.36 13.12 3.83
C ASN A 478 -8.16 14.02 4.13
N TYR A 479 -7.52 14.55 3.10
CA TYR A 479 -6.24 15.27 3.22
C TYR A 479 -6.32 16.74 2.79
N GLY A 480 -7.52 17.22 2.48
CA GLY A 480 -7.70 18.53 1.87
C GLY A 480 -7.20 18.57 0.43
N LYS A 481 -7.43 19.70 -0.24
CA LYS A 481 -7.04 19.88 -1.64
C LYS A 481 -5.52 19.81 -1.82
N GLU A 482 -4.78 20.53 -0.97
CA GLU A 482 -3.31 20.56 -1.01
C GLU A 482 -2.67 19.20 -0.70
N GLY A 483 -3.17 18.50 0.33
CA GLY A 483 -2.69 17.16 0.67
C GLY A 483 -2.97 16.13 -0.43
N ALA A 484 -4.13 16.21 -1.08
CA ALA A 484 -4.47 15.37 -2.23
C ALA A 484 -3.54 15.63 -3.42
N GLU A 485 -3.22 16.90 -3.70
CA GLU A 485 -2.27 17.31 -4.74
C GLU A 485 -0.87 16.78 -4.44
N ILE A 486 -0.37 16.92 -3.20
CA ILE A 486 0.93 16.38 -2.77
C ILE A 486 0.98 14.86 -3.00
N ILE A 487 -0.09 14.12 -2.66
CA ILE A 487 -0.14 12.67 -2.88
C ILE A 487 -0.05 12.34 -4.36
N CYS A 488 -0.82 13.03 -5.20
CA CYS A 488 -0.84 12.82 -6.65
C CYS A 488 0.51 13.15 -7.29
N ASP A 489 1.14 14.26 -6.93
CA ASP A 489 2.42 14.72 -7.50
C ASP A 489 3.59 13.82 -7.13
N ASN A 490 3.54 13.18 -5.96
CA ASN A 490 4.55 12.20 -5.55
C ASN A 490 4.35 10.81 -6.20
N CYS A 491 3.16 10.53 -6.75
CA CYS A 491 2.90 9.32 -7.52
C CYS A 491 3.30 9.51 -8.99
N GLN A 492 4.55 9.22 -9.31
CA GLN A 492 5.08 9.37 -10.67
C GLN A 492 4.42 8.45 -11.69
N ASP A 493 3.86 7.33 -11.24
CA ASP A 493 2.94 6.49 -12.02
C ASP A 493 1.50 6.73 -11.58
N THR A 494 0.64 7.00 -12.54
CA THR A 494 -0.82 7.01 -12.32
C THR A 494 -1.47 6.05 -13.31
N ILE A 495 -2.12 4.99 -12.80
CA ILE A 495 -2.88 4.04 -13.60
C ILE A 495 -4.37 4.22 -13.31
N PHE A 496 -5.19 4.34 -14.35
CA PHE A 496 -6.61 4.58 -14.18
C PHE A 496 -7.47 3.97 -15.28
N GLY A 497 -8.72 3.67 -14.91
CA GLY A 497 -9.71 3.15 -15.84
C GLY A 497 -11.02 2.76 -15.17
N GLY A 498 -12.11 2.87 -15.93
CA GLY A 498 -13.45 2.57 -15.46
C GLY A 498 -13.96 3.60 -14.44
N PHE A 499 -14.71 4.59 -14.92
CA PHE A 499 -15.27 5.66 -14.10
C PHE A 499 -16.79 5.56 -14.04
N SER A 500 -17.38 6.09 -12.98
CA SER A 500 -18.84 6.28 -12.91
C SER A 500 -19.30 7.31 -13.94
N PRO A 501 -20.57 7.24 -14.39
CA PRO A 501 -21.08 8.17 -15.41
C PRO A 501 -20.94 9.66 -15.06
N GLN A 502 -20.98 10.01 -13.77
CA GLN A 502 -20.90 11.39 -13.29
C GLN A 502 -19.54 11.75 -12.68
N SER A 503 -18.47 11.01 -13.03
CA SER A 503 -17.16 11.19 -12.43
C SER A 503 -16.48 12.50 -12.87
N LYS A 504 -16.25 13.43 -11.94
CA LYS A 504 -15.37 14.60 -12.13
C LYS A 504 -13.90 14.19 -12.25
N THR A 505 -13.50 13.07 -11.65
CA THR A 505 -12.16 12.50 -11.79
C THR A 505 -11.83 12.20 -13.25
N ALA A 506 -12.81 11.73 -14.05
CA ALA A 506 -12.60 11.52 -15.49
C ALA A 506 -12.32 12.83 -16.24
N GLU A 507 -12.89 13.95 -15.82
CA GLU A 507 -12.64 15.27 -16.40
C GLU A 507 -11.22 15.75 -16.08
N ALA A 508 -10.79 15.64 -14.81
CA ALA A 508 -9.45 15.98 -14.37
C ALA A 508 -8.38 15.14 -15.11
N LEU A 509 -8.57 13.83 -15.22
CA LEU A 509 -7.64 12.94 -15.90
C LEU A 509 -7.62 13.13 -17.43
N SER A 510 -8.75 13.46 -18.04
CA SER A 510 -8.81 13.86 -19.45
C SER A 510 -7.96 15.11 -19.71
N SER A 511 -8.06 16.11 -18.83
CA SER A 511 -7.23 17.32 -18.88
C SER A 511 -5.75 17.01 -18.69
N ALA A 512 -5.40 16.15 -17.71
CA ALA A 512 -4.02 15.74 -17.43
C ALA A 512 -3.37 14.98 -18.60
N LEU A 513 -4.15 14.24 -19.40
CA LEU A 513 -3.66 13.58 -20.63
C LEU A 513 -3.24 14.57 -21.71
N GLY A 514 -3.67 15.82 -21.61
CA GLY A 514 -3.40 16.87 -22.59
C GLY A 514 -4.20 16.76 -23.87
N SER A 515 -3.95 17.67 -24.78
CA SER A 515 -4.68 17.83 -26.03
C SER A 515 -3.80 17.62 -27.24
N ARG A 516 -4.43 17.31 -28.36
CA ARG A 516 -3.80 17.18 -29.69
C ARG A 516 -4.55 18.00 -30.71
N THR A 517 -3.83 18.44 -31.76
CA THR A 517 -4.40 19.14 -32.89
C THR A 517 -5.07 18.14 -33.85
N VAL A 518 -6.35 18.33 -34.13
CA VAL A 518 -7.12 17.52 -35.07
C VAL A 518 -7.77 18.41 -36.11
N LEU A 519 -8.09 17.85 -37.29
CA LEU A 519 -8.91 18.53 -38.27
C LEU A 519 -10.39 18.37 -37.94
N SER A 520 -11.11 19.48 -37.92
CA SER A 520 -12.57 19.52 -37.94
C SER A 520 -13.05 20.05 -39.28
N GLY A 521 -14.11 19.45 -39.81
CA GLY A 521 -14.67 19.87 -41.06
C GLY A 521 -16.13 20.29 -40.93
N SER A 522 -16.50 21.38 -41.54
CA SER A 522 -17.89 21.75 -41.78
C SER A 522 -18.25 21.59 -43.26
N VAL A 523 -19.42 21.02 -43.54
CA VAL A 523 -19.97 20.91 -44.89
C VAL A 523 -21.21 21.78 -44.94
N SER A 524 -21.19 22.77 -45.81
CA SER A 524 -22.38 23.54 -46.14
C SER A 524 -22.88 23.09 -47.51
N GLN A 525 -24.07 22.52 -47.56
CA GLN A 525 -24.77 22.14 -48.79
C GLN A 525 -25.74 23.27 -49.20
N GLY A 526 -25.36 24.02 -50.27
CA GLY A 526 -26.26 24.91 -50.95
C GLY A 526 -26.85 24.23 -52.20
N LYS A 527 -27.95 24.77 -52.79
CA LYS A 527 -28.59 24.20 -53.98
C LYS A 527 -27.64 24.05 -55.19
N ASP A 528 -26.56 24.86 -55.25
CA ASP A 528 -25.63 24.89 -56.39
C ASP A 528 -24.13 24.79 -55.97
N SER A 529 -23.78 24.61 -54.71
CA SER A 529 -22.38 24.48 -54.28
C SER A 529 -22.22 23.68 -53.00
N ASN A 530 -21.30 22.71 -52.97
CA ASN A 530 -20.82 22.02 -51.80
C ASN A 530 -19.52 22.69 -51.31
N ASN A 531 -19.61 23.51 -50.28
CA ASN A 531 -18.42 24.07 -49.61
C ASN A 531 -17.99 23.20 -48.45
N GLN A 532 -16.75 22.69 -48.51
CA GLN A 532 -16.10 22.01 -47.39
C GLN A 532 -15.04 22.95 -46.82
N SER A 533 -15.18 23.25 -45.53
CA SER A 533 -14.18 23.99 -44.77
C SER A 533 -13.50 23.05 -43.77
N LEU A 534 -12.16 23.02 -43.78
CA LEU A 534 -11.33 22.28 -42.85
C LEU A 534 -10.68 23.27 -41.90
N GLN A 535 -10.84 23.04 -40.61
CA GLN A 535 -10.30 23.87 -39.54
C GLN A 535 -9.51 23.00 -38.54
N MET A 536 -8.36 23.48 -38.12
CA MET A 536 -7.63 22.85 -36.99
C MET A 536 -8.33 23.20 -35.71
N MET A 537 -8.45 22.23 -34.82
CA MET A 537 -9.02 22.44 -33.48
C MET A 537 -8.33 21.58 -32.43
N GLU A 538 -8.45 22.02 -31.21
CA GLU A 538 -8.03 21.28 -30.05
C GLU A 538 -8.96 20.08 -29.78
N ARG A 539 -8.39 18.93 -29.47
CA ARG A 539 -9.13 17.78 -28.96
C ARG A 539 -8.32 17.10 -27.86
N PRO A 540 -8.90 16.84 -26.68
CA PRO A 540 -8.24 16.02 -25.65
C PRO A 540 -7.73 14.71 -26.24
N LEU A 541 -6.58 14.22 -25.78
CA LEU A 541 -6.03 12.92 -26.21
C LEU A 541 -7.06 11.80 -26.00
N MET A 542 -7.80 11.89 -24.89
CA MET A 542 -8.96 11.06 -24.59
C MET A 542 -10.00 11.91 -23.87
N THR A 543 -11.23 11.96 -24.38
CA THR A 543 -12.30 12.78 -23.78
C THR A 543 -12.86 12.12 -22.50
N PRO A 544 -13.54 12.86 -21.60
CA PRO A 544 -14.13 12.28 -20.39
C PRO A 544 -15.11 11.13 -20.66
N ASP A 545 -15.89 11.21 -21.73
CA ASP A 545 -16.82 10.16 -22.15
C ASP A 545 -16.08 8.91 -22.68
N GLU A 546 -14.98 9.09 -23.40
CA GLU A 546 -14.11 7.99 -23.80
C GLU A 546 -13.48 7.30 -22.59
N LEU A 547 -13.06 8.06 -21.56
CA LEU A 547 -12.54 7.52 -20.30
C LEU A 547 -13.62 6.73 -19.53
N LYS A 548 -14.85 7.26 -19.47
CA LYS A 548 -16.00 6.59 -18.85
C LYS A 548 -16.41 5.30 -19.59
N SER A 549 -16.05 5.20 -20.86
CA SER A 549 -16.40 4.06 -21.74
C SER A 549 -15.28 3.01 -21.84
N ILE A 550 -14.17 3.14 -21.10
CA ILE A 550 -13.07 2.18 -21.11
C ILE A 550 -13.58 0.79 -20.67
N PRO A 551 -13.36 -0.27 -21.48
CA PRO A 551 -13.76 -1.63 -21.12
C PRO A 551 -13.02 -2.15 -19.88
N LYS A 552 -13.66 -3.04 -19.10
CA LYS A 552 -13.02 -3.70 -17.97
C LYS A 552 -11.71 -4.40 -18.38
N GLY A 553 -10.67 -4.17 -17.60
CA GLY A 553 -9.32 -4.70 -17.84
C GLY A 553 -8.47 -3.85 -18.77
N GLU A 554 -9.00 -2.77 -19.36
CA GLU A 554 -8.22 -1.75 -20.06
C GLU A 554 -8.01 -0.56 -19.16
N PHE A 555 -6.80 0.00 -19.18
CA PHE A 555 -6.37 1.11 -18.34
C PHE A 555 -5.50 2.07 -19.14
N VAL A 556 -5.40 3.28 -18.64
CA VAL A 556 -4.43 4.27 -19.09
C VAL A 556 -3.38 4.41 -18.01
N VAL A 557 -2.12 4.49 -18.39
CA VAL A 557 -0.99 4.74 -17.52
C VAL A 557 -0.31 6.02 -17.95
N MET A 558 -0.12 6.93 -16.99
CA MET A 558 0.72 8.10 -17.14
C MET A 558 1.96 7.91 -16.24
N LYS A 559 3.13 8.19 -16.77
CA LYS A 559 4.40 8.22 -16.02
C LYS A 559 5.10 9.54 -16.29
N THR A 560 5.63 10.16 -15.24
CA THR A 560 6.41 11.39 -15.36
C THR A 560 7.54 11.26 -16.38
N GLY A 561 7.66 12.24 -17.29
CA GLY A 561 8.68 12.27 -18.33
C GLY A 561 8.43 11.35 -19.53
N THR A 562 7.28 10.69 -19.62
CA THR A 562 6.93 9.80 -20.74
C THR A 562 5.57 10.13 -21.34
N HIS A 563 5.30 9.64 -22.54
CA HIS A 563 3.96 9.72 -23.11
C HIS A 563 3.03 8.68 -22.49
N PRO A 564 1.75 9.00 -22.26
CA PRO A 564 0.79 8.07 -21.70
C PRO A 564 0.63 6.82 -22.58
N MET A 565 0.34 5.68 -21.96
CA MET A 565 0.05 4.44 -22.69
C MET A 565 -1.34 3.91 -22.35
N ARG A 566 -2.01 3.31 -23.37
CA ARG A 566 -3.14 2.41 -23.11
C ARG A 566 -2.62 1.01 -22.91
N THR A 567 -3.01 0.40 -21.83
CA THR A 567 -2.57 -0.94 -21.46
C THR A 567 -3.77 -1.84 -21.16
N LYS A 568 -3.53 -3.15 -21.23
CA LYS A 568 -4.50 -4.14 -20.82
C LYS A 568 -3.92 -4.93 -19.65
N LEU A 569 -4.56 -4.83 -18.50
CA LEU A 569 -4.34 -5.76 -17.42
C LEU A 569 -5.32 -6.93 -17.59
N ARG A 570 -4.82 -8.14 -17.42
CA ARG A 570 -5.63 -9.35 -17.53
C ARG A 570 -6.26 -9.70 -16.20
N LEU A 571 -7.37 -10.41 -16.22
CA LEU A 571 -7.91 -11.01 -15.01
C LEU A 571 -6.86 -11.97 -14.39
N PHE A 572 -6.76 -12.02 -13.08
CA PHE A 572 -5.76 -12.88 -12.40
C PHE A 572 -5.75 -14.34 -12.90
N LEU A 573 -6.94 -14.87 -13.27
CA LEU A 573 -7.04 -16.21 -13.87
C LEU A 573 -6.34 -16.32 -15.24
N ASP A 574 -6.40 -15.26 -16.05
CA ASP A 574 -5.73 -15.21 -17.35
C ASP A 574 -4.20 -15.11 -17.19
N TRP A 575 -3.73 -14.56 -16.07
CA TRP A 575 -2.32 -14.56 -15.66
C TRP A 575 -1.84 -15.95 -15.17
N GLY A 576 -2.74 -16.92 -15.01
CA GLY A 576 -2.44 -18.25 -14.47
C GLY A 576 -2.38 -18.30 -12.95
N ILE A 577 -2.84 -17.27 -12.26
CA ILE A 577 -2.93 -17.22 -10.81
C ILE A 577 -4.13 -18.06 -10.36
N THR A 578 -3.90 -18.99 -9.45
CA THR A 578 -4.93 -19.82 -8.84
C THR A 578 -4.82 -19.76 -7.32
N PHE A 579 -5.93 -19.69 -6.64
CA PHE A 579 -5.99 -19.69 -5.18
C PHE A 579 -6.24 -21.09 -4.64
N ASP A 580 -5.78 -21.32 -3.40
CA ASP A 580 -6.06 -22.55 -2.68
C ASP A 580 -7.54 -22.53 -2.25
N PRO A 581 -8.30 -23.62 -2.49
CA PRO A 581 -9.72 -23.68 -2.10
C PRO A 581 -9.98 -23.49 -0.61
N GLU A 582 -9.05 -23.94 0.25
CA GLU A 582 -9.16 -23.78 1.71
C GLU A 582 -8.81 -22.35 2.17
N GLY A 583 -7.99 -21.65 1.37
CA GLY A 583 -7.46 -20.34 1.71
C GLY A 583 -6.53 -20.35 2.92
N TYR A 584 -6.04 -19.16 3.28
CA TYR A 584 -5.31 -18.95 4.53
C TYR A 584 -6.31 -18.63 5.64
N ARG A 585 -6.21 -19.34 6.74
CA ARG A 585 -7.03 -19.09 7.93
C ARG A 585 -6.13 -19.00 9.14
N MET A 586 -6.24 -17.90 9.85
CA MET A 586 -5.69 -17.83 11.19
C MET A 586 -6.48 -18.79 12.10
N PRO A 587 -5.80 -19.60 12.91
CA PRO A 587 -6.49 -20.39 13.93
C PRO A 587 -7.23 -19.47 14.88
N GLU A 588 -8.43 -19.86 15.27
CA GLU A 588 -9.15 -19.14 16.33
C GLU A 588 -8.39 -19.34 17.65
N GLN A 589 -7.93 -18.25 18.19
CA GLN A 589 -7.32 -18.24 19.52
C GLN A 589 -8.43 -17.89 20.50
N ALA A 590 -8.57 -18.67 21.58
CA ALA A 590 -9.44 -18.24 22.67
C ALA A 590 -9.00 -16.85 23.13
N ALA A 591 -9.94 -16.02 23.60
CA ALA A 591 -9.63 -14.70 24.11
C ALA A 591 -8.47 -14.79 25.13
N ARG A 592 -7.35 -14.16 24.79
CA ARG A 592 -6.13 -14.19 25.61
C ARG A 592 -6.30 -13.25 26.79
N LYS A 593 -5.88 -13.69 27.98
CA LYS A 593 -5.91 -12.85 29.17
C LYS A 593 -4.80 -11.81 29.10
N VAL A 594 -5.17 -10.55 28.93
CA VAL A 594 -4.22 -9.43 28.96
C VAL A 594 -3.76 -9.19 30.39
N ALA A 595 -2.46 -9.06 30.58
CA ALA A 595 -1.85 -8.71 31.84
C ALA A 595 -1.31 -7.28 31.82
N TYR A 596 -1.58 -6.51 32.83
CA TYR A 596 -1.19 -5.10 32.87
C TYR A 596 -0.06 -4.88 33.89
N ALA A 597 0.81 -3.92 33.56
CA ALA A 597 1.74 -3.36 34.53
C ALA A 597 0.97 -2.52 35.56
N ASN A 598 1.43 -2.53 36.79
CA ASN A 598 0.90 -1.71 37.88
C ASN A 598 1.97 -0.82 38.48
N LYS A 599 1.54 0.27 39.09
CA LYS A 599 2.38 1.29 39.71
C LYS A 599 3.24 0.71 40.86
N GLU A 600 2.67 -0.14 41.67
CA GLU A 600 3.35 -0.74 42.84
C GLU A 600 4.51 -1.64 42.37
N GLY A 601 4.29 -2.47 41.37
CA GLY A 601 5.33 -3.32 40.77
C GLY A 601 6.46 -2.49 40.15
N LEU A 602 6.10 -1.43 39.40
CA LEU A 602 7.07 -0.51 38.82
C LEU A 602 7.94 0.14 39.89
N ILE A 603 7.33 0.72 40.93
CA ILE A 603 8.03 1.34 42.08
C ILE A 603 8.93 0.33 42.78
N SER A 604 8.44 -0.90 43.05
CA SER A 604 9.21 -1.96 43.69
C SER A 604 10.47 -2.32 42.88
N ASN A 605 10.32 -2.47 41.54
CA ASN A 605 11.44 -2.83 40.68
C ASN A 605 12.47 -1.69 40.56
N ILE A 606 12.03 -0.43 40.52
CA ILE A 606 12.94 0.73 40.51
C ILE A 606 13.73 0.78 41.84
N ARG A 607 13.06 0.64 42.99
CA ARG A 607 13.74 0.63 44.29
C ARG A 607 14.71 -0.53 44.46
N SER A 608 14.38 -1.71 43.95
CA SER A 608 15.28 -2.85 43.93
C SER A 608 16.57 -2.58 43.17
N ARG A 609 16.48 -1.83 42.06
CA ARG A 609 17.65 -1.49 41.23
C ARG A 609 18.43 -0.28 41.76
N TYR A 610 17.72 0.68 42.35
CA TYR A 610 18.29 1.91 42.92
C TYR A 610 17.92 2.09 44.39
N PRO A 611 18.51 1.31 45.31
CA PRO A 611 18.12 1.32 46.74
C PRO A 611 18.41 2.64 47.46
N GLY A 612 19.25 3.52 46.88
CA GLY A 612 19.57 4.85 47.37
C GLY A 612 19.00 6.01 46.53
N GLY A 613 18.09 5.70 45.61
CA GLY A 613 17.52 6.71 44.71
C GLY A 613 16.76 7.79 45.46
N GLY A 614 17.05 9.05 45.17
CA GLY A 614 16.22 10.19 45.52
C GLY A 614 16.49 10.92 46.81
N SER A 615 17.64 10.74 47.47
CA SER A 615 18.02 11.68 48.55
C SER A 615 19.01 12.75 48.03
N PRO A 616 18.60 14.01 47.87
CA PRO A 616 19.51 15.10 47.60
C PRO A 616 20.45 15.45 48.77
N TYR A 617 20.35 14.72 49.89
CA TYR A 617 20.99 15.07 51.16
C TYR A 617 22.08 14.13 51.62
N ASN A 618 22.80 13.43 50.74
CA ASN A 618 24.01 12.70 51.14
C ASN A 618 25.24 13.10 50.29
N MET A 619 25.48 14.39 50.16
CA MET A 619 26.80 14.95 49.87
C MET A 619 27.22 15.85 51.03
N GLY A 620 27.50 15.23 52.14
CA GLY A 620 27.96 15.96 53.32
C GLY A 620 28.40 15.00 54.40
N GLY A 621 29.69 14.66 54.43
CA GLY A 621 30.29 14.15 55.67
C GLY A 621 31.11 12.88 55.52
N SER A 622 32.34 13.03 55.09
CA SER A 622 33.46 12.42 55.81
C SER A 622 34.75 13.14 55.44
N THR A 623 35.26 13.77 56.42
CA THR A 623 36.59 14.33 56.59
C THR A 623 37.70 13.49 56.01
#